data_c756a74daa8e92239934ba712f5d47dc
#
_entry.id   c756a74daa8e92239934ba712f5d47dc
#
_cell.length_a   1.000
_cell.length_b   1.000
_cell.length_c   1.000
_cell.angle_alpha   90.00
_cell.angle_beta   90.00
_cell.angle_gamma   90.00
#
_symmetry.space_group_name_H-M   'P 1'
#
loop_
_entity.id
_entity.type
_entity.pdbx_description
1 polymer ?
#
loop_
_entity_poly.entity_id
_entity_poly.type
_entity_poly.pdbx_seq_one_letter_code
_entity_poly.pdbx_strand_id
1 'polypeptide(L)'
;MVFSFVFKTTALVSALLASLGAAELETVKLTHPDGSSAEVYHFGAHVKSFHPAMDPKLDVLFMSKESNMDGVNPIRGGIPVVFPNFGSAKGFPSHGFARVTNWTLASHKDATDKKNPSVAKFTMAASNSTRAMWPVEFKLEYEVKLYANELKTALRVHNTFSQPIEFHALLHNYLWVDDATNKGVQVSGLKGVEYFDKVAKVNATETRDIIAFANQTDNVYSNAPNTLKAVIKGVNAVDRTVTIKKAGSISGPGSKGVKTETDAVVWNPWADRAKAMDDFGDEEYKNMVAVEPGRVSVKQALPAGQTYTLQETISIAKTKQ
;
A
#
# COMPACT_ATOMS: atom_id res chain seq x y z
N MET A 1 -22.11 -2.10 -82.97
CA MET A 1 -21.34 -2.87 -81.95
C MET A 1 -20.78 -1.83 -80.98
N VAL A 2 -21.46 -1.62 -79.86
CA VAL A 2 -21.08 -0.59 -78.88
C VAL A 2 -20.62 -1.33 -77.64
N PHE A 3 -19.32 -1.25 -77.32
CA PHE A 3 -18.75 -1.83 -76.09
C PHE A 3 -18.90 -0.82 -74.94
N SER A 4 -19.67 -1.21 -73.90
CA SER A 4 -19.83 -0.45 -72.68
C SER A 4 -18.77 -0.95 -71.69
N PHE A 5 -17.82 -0.07 -71.24
CA PHE A 5 -16.86 -0.35 -70.15
C PHE A 5 -17.50 0.07 -68.85
N VAL A 6 -17.70 -0.91 -67.95
CA VAL A 6 -18.12 -0.65 -66.57
C VAL A 6 -16.86 -0.56 -65.71
N PHE A 7 -16.57 0.62 -65.19
CA PHE A 7 -15.54 0.81 -64.16
C PHE A 7 -16.11 0.43 -62.82
N LYS A 8 -15.52 -0.60 -62.20
CA LYS A 8 -15.74 -0.95 -60.79
C LYS A 8 -14.78 -0.10 -59.96
N THR A 9 -15.30 0.87 -59.26
CA THR A 9 -14.59 1.60 -58.20
C THR A 9 -14.62 0.75 -56.92
N THR A 10 -13.48 0.20 -56.57
CA THR A 10 -13.28 -0.49 -55.25
C THR A 10 -12.92 0.62 -54.22
N ALA A 11 -13.86 0.95 -53.35
CA ALA A 11 -13.58 1.83 -52.20
C ALA A 11 -12.83 1.03 -51.14
N LEU A 12 -11.55 1.34 -50.90
CA LEU A 12 -10.78 0.87 -49.74
C LEU A 12 -11.28 1.64 -48.51
N VAL A 13 -12.04 0.98 -47.68
CA VAL A 13 -12.33 1.47 -46.31
C VAL A 13 -11.15 1.07 -45.42
N SER A 14 -10.23 2.01 -45.22
CA SER A 14 -9.19 1.86 -44.22
C SER A 14 -9.81 2.02 -42.82
N ALA A 15 -10.08 0.91 -42.15
CA ALA A 15 -10.45 0.92 -40.74
C ALA A 15 -9.24 1.34 -39.91
N LEU A 16 -9.22 2.58 -39.43
CA LEU A 16 -8.28 3.08 -38.44
C LEU A 16 -8.68 2.47 -37.09
N LEU A 17 -8.15 1.32 -36.74
CA LEU A 17 -8.20 0.79 -35.38
C LEU A 17 -7.28 1.68 -34.53
N ALA A 18 -7.85 2.72 -33.94
CA ALA A 18 -7.21 3.40 -32.81
C ALA A 18 -7.15 2.39 -31.68
N SER A 19 -5.95 1.88 -31.38
CA SER A 19 -5.69 1.21 -30.14
C SER A 19 -5.92 2.24 -29.03
N LEU A 20 -7.03 2.14 -28.32
CA LEU A 20 -7.22 2.78 -27.04
C LEU A 20 -6.21 2.13 -26.07
N GLY A 21 -4.98 2.62 -26.07
CA GLY A 21 -4.02 2.31 -25.02
C GLY A 21 -4.66 2.72 -23.70
N ALA A 22 -4.63 1.84 -22.71
CA ALA A 22 -5.03 2.20 -21.35
C ALA A 22 -4.30 3.50 -20.98
N ALA A 23 -5.06 4.53 -20.56
CA ALA A 23 -4.46 5.79 -20.15
C ALA A 23 -3.50 5.51 -19.00
N GLU A 24 -2.26 5.99 -19.13
CA GLU A 24 -1.27 5.84 -18.07
C GLU A 24 -1.79 6.49 -16.79
N LEU A 25 -1.63 5.80 -15.64
CA LEU A 25 -2.10 6.31 -14.35
C LEU A 25 -1.34 7.59 -13.99
N GLU A 26 -2.05 8.65 -13.67
CA GLU A 26 -1.48 9.92 -13.25
C GLU A 26 -0.60 9.72 -12.01
N THR A 27 0.63 10.23 -12.07
CA THR A 27 1.70 9.94 -11.10
C THR A 27 2.33 11.24 -10.59
N VAL A 28 2.57 11.29 -9.27
CA VAL A 28 3.41 12.32 -8.63
C VAL A 28 4.75 11.68 -8.29
N LYS A 29 5.84 12.31 -8.75
CA LYS A 29 7.21 11.89 -8.41
C LYS A 29 7.77 12.85 -7.37
N LEU A 30 8.23 12.30 -6.24
CA LEU A 30 9.01 13.01 -5.22
C LEU A 30 10.49 12.71 -5.46
N THR A 31 11.32 13.76 -5.36
CA THR A 31 12.78 13.66 -5.43
C THR A 31 13.42 14.37 -4.25
N HIS A 32 14.53 13.82 -3.73
CA HIS A 32 15.23 14.39 -2.59
C HIS A 32 16.70 14.71 -2.99
N PRO A 33 17.29 15.81 -2.46
CA PRO A 33 18.66 16.21 -2.81
C PRO A 33 19.75 15.19 -2.52
N ASP A 34 19.49 14.20 -1.67
CA ASP A 34 20.40 13.07 -1.43
C ASP A 34 20.30 11.95 -2.48
N GLY A 35 19.40 12.07 -3.47
CA GLY A 35 19.27 11.14 -4.58
C GLY A 35 18.19 10.05 -4.40
N SER A 36 17.43 10.07 -3.30
CA SER A 36 16.24 9.21 -3.17
C SER A 36 15.07 9.70 -4.02
N SER A 37 14.17 8.77 -4.38
CA SER A 37 12.94 9.09 -5.09
C SER A 37 11.79 8.18 -4.66
N ALA A 38 10.56 8.66 -4.84
CA ALA A 38 9.33 7.89 -4.68
C ALA A 38 8.30 8.31 -5.72
N GLU A 39 7.44 7.38 -6.13
CA GLU A 39 6.34 7.67 -7.05
C GLU A 39 5.01 7.29 -6.41
N VAL A 40 4.01 8.14 -6.59
CA VAL A 40 2.66 7.96 -6.02
C VAL A 40 1.62 8.18 -7.12
N TYR A 41 0.78 7.18 -7.37
CA TYR A 41 -0.36 7.31 -8.26
C TYR A 41 -1.50 8.11 -7.61
N HIS A 42 -2.23 8.90 -8.38
CA HIS A 42 -3.48 9.50 -7.94
C HIS A 42 -4.54 8.42 -7.62
N PHE A 43 -4.56 7.35 -8.41
CA PHE A 43 -5.42 6.19 -8.16
C PHE A 43 -5.00 5.48 -6.87
N GLY A 44 -5.89 5.49 -5.87
CA GLY A 44 -5.63 4.93 -4.54
C GLY A 44 -4.70 5.75 -3.66
N ALA A 45 -4.22 6.93 -4.08
CA ALA A 45 -3.05 7.61 -3.51
C ALA A 45 -1.89 6.62 -3.28
N HIS A 46 -1.72 5.71 -4.25
CA HIS A 46 -0.94 4.50 -4.12
C HIS A 46 0.55 4.80 -4.26
N VAL A 47 1.33 4.61 -3.20
CA VAL A 47 2.80 4.67 -3.28
C VAL A 47 3.29 3.47 -4.06
N LYS A 48 3.81 3.73 -5.27
CA LYS A 48 4.26 2.72 -6.20
C LYS A 48 5.68 2.25 -5.91
N SER A 49 6.58 3.20 -5.60
CA SER A 49 8.01 2.94 -5.47
C SER A 49 8.66 3.80 -4.40
N PHE A 50 9.74 3.29 -3.82
CA PHE A 50 10.66 4.02 -2.94
C PHE A 50 12.09 3.58 -3.19
N HIS A 51 12.89 4.47 -3.80
CA HIS A 51 14.31 4.29 -4.05
C HIS A 51 15.13 5.10 -3.03
N PRO A 52 15.87 4.45 -2.12
CA PRO A 52 16.62 5.14 -1.08
C PRO A 52 17.95 5.71 -1.63
N ALA A 53 18.45 6.79 -1.05
CA ALA A 53 19.71 7.41 -1.45
C ALA A 53 20.92 6.47 -1.28
N MET A 54 20.87 5.55 -0.32
CA MET A 54 21.95 4.56 -0.09
C MET A 54 22.11 3.57 -1.24
N ASP A 55 21.05 3.33 -2.01
CA ASP A 55 21.06 2.52 -3.24
C ASP A 55 19.87 2.95 -4.14
N PRO A 56 20.05 3.97 -5.00
CA PRO A 56 18.98 4.47 -5.86
C PRO A 56 18.49 3.49 -6.95
N LYS A 57 19.17 2.36 -7.13
CA LYS A 57 18.73 1.30 -8.05
C LYS A 57 17.79 0.30 -7.39
N LEU A 58 17.85 0.20 -6.07
CA LEU A 58 16.97 -0.65 -5.28
C LEU A 58 15.60 0.02 -5.14
N ASP A 59 14.52 -0.67 -5.50
CA ASP A 59 13.20 -0.34 -4.99
C ASP A 59 12.97 -1.10 -3.69
N VAL A 60 12.62 -0.40 -2.62
CA VAL A 60 12.28 -1.01 -1.32
C VAL A 60 10.90 -1.67 -1.39
N LEU A 61 10.05 -1.23 -2.32
CA LEU A 61 8.71 -1.73 -2.52
C LEU A 61 8.66 -2.72 -3.68
N PHE A 62 7.87 -3.75 -3.51
CA PHE A 62 7.58 -4.73 -4.55
C PHE A 62 6.35 -4.29 -5.34
N MET A 63 6.38 -4.45 -6.66
CA MET A 63 5.23 -4.33 -7.55
C MET A 63 5.12 -5.60 -8.39
N SER A 64 3.95 -6.23 -8.41
CA SER A 64 3.70 -7.37 -9.30
C SER A 64 3.73 -6.94 -10.76
N LYS A 65 4.34 -7.76 -11.62
CA LYS A 65 4.35 -7.57 -13.07
C LYS A 65 2.97 -7.82 -13.69
N GLU A 66 2.15 -8.62 -13.01
CA GLU A 66 0.78 -8.95 -13.43
C GLU A 66 -0.26 -7.99 -12.82
N SER A 67 0.20 -6.95 -12.11
CA SER A 67 -0.71 -5.97 -11.49
C SER A 67 -1.58 -5.28 -12.52
N ASN A 68 -2.89 -5.18 -12.23
CA ASN A 68 -3.81 -4.38 -13.01
C ASN A 68 -3.43 -2.89 -12.91
N MET A 69 -3.17 -2.26 -14.05
CA MET A 69 -2.83 -0.84 -14.15
C MET A 69 -3.92 -0.07 -14.92
N ASP A 70 -5.18 -0.47 -14.73
CA ASP A 70 -6.35 -0.03 -15.51
C ASP A 70 -7.13 1.14 -14.88
N GLY A 71 -6.75 1.57 -13.66
CA GLY A 71 -7.47 2.63 -12.92
C GLY A 71 -8.86 2.21 -12.40
N VAL A 72 -9.15 0.92 -12.37
CA VAL A 72 -10.40 0.32 -11.91
C VAL A 72 -10.15 -0.73 -10.83
N ASN A 73 -9.29 -1.69 -11.14
CA ASN A 73 -8.92 -2.77 -10.24
C ASN A 73 -7.80 -2.36 -9.27
N PRO A 74 -7.72 -2.98 -8.07
CA PRO A 74 -6.66 -2.67 -7.12
C PRO A 74 -5.27 -2.95 -7.70
N ILE A 75 -4.31 -2.06 -7.44
CA ILE A 75 -2.91 -2.28 -7.78
C ILE A 75 -2.31 -3.29 -6.80
N ARG A 76 -1.55 -4.27 -7.33
CA ARG A 76 -0.88 -5.32 -6.58
C ARG A 76 0.59 -4.96 -6.35
N GLY A 77 0.95 -4.59 -5.13
CA GLY A 77 2.29 -4.13 -4.75
C GLY A 77 2.27 -2.75 -4.12
N GLY A 78 3.44 -2.12 -3.94
CA GLY A 78 3.56 -0.80 -3.35
C GLY A 78 2.96 -0.68 -1.96
N ILE A 79 2.19 0.38 -1.71
CA ILE A 79 1.47 0.62 -0.45
C ILE A 79 0.00 0.99 -0.74
N PRO A 80 -0.89 0.01 -0.99
CA PRO A 80 -2.33 0.25 -1.04
C PRO A 80 -2.88 0.80 0.28
N VAL A 81 -3.75 1.81 0.21
CA VAL A 81 -4.49 2.34 1.36
C VAL A 81 -5.75 1.53 1.58
N VAL A 82 -5.84 0.80 2.68
CA VAL A 82 -7.02 0.01 3.08
C VAL A 82 -7.93 0.86 3.94
N PHE A 83 -9.16 1.12 3.46
CA PHE A 83 -10.21 1.86 4.16
C PHE A 83 -11.55 1.74 3.42
N PRO A 84 -12.72 1.63 4.07
CA PRO A 84 -12.95 1.59 5.52
C PRO A 84 -13.03 0.16 6.09
N ASN A 85 -12.76 -0.89 5.29
CA ASN A 85 -12.77 -2.27 5.77
C ASN A 85 -11.50 -3.01 5.35
N PHE A 86 -11.09 -3.96 6.18
CA PHE A 86 -10.01 -4.91 5.89
C PHE A 86 -10.60 -6.25 5.46
N GLY A 87 -10.01 -6.86 4.41
CA GLY A 87 -10.52 -8.10 3.84
C GLY A 87 -11.84 -7.90 3.10
N SER A 88 -12.63 -8.97 2.99
CA SER A 88 -13.93 -8.95 2.33
C SER A 88 -15.03 -8.53 3.31
N ALA A 89 -15.88 -7.62 2.88
CA ALA A 89 -17.08 -7.20 3.61
C ALA A 89 -18.26 -7.04 2.63
N LYS A 90 -19.48 -7.38 3.07
CA LYS A 90 -20.67 -7.27 2.23
C LYS A 90 -20.90 -5.81 1.81
N GLY A 91 -21.03 -5.56 0.52
CA GLY A 91 -21.30 -4.24 -0.04
C GLY A 91 -20.04 -3.38 -0.27
N PHE A 92 -18.84 -3.90 0.00
CA PHE A 92 -17.60 -3.21 -0.24
C PHE A 92 -16.68 -3.99 -1.21
N PRO A 93 -15.85 -3.30 -2.00
CA PRO A 93 -14.70 -3.94 -2.60
C PRO A 93 -13.80 -4.55 -1.51
N SER A 94 -13.09 -5.61 -1.82
CA SER A 94 -12.10 -6.18 -0.90
C SER A 94 -11.11 -5.09 -0.46
N HIS A 95 -10.84 -4.99 0.85
CA HIS A 95 -10.03 -3.93 1.47
C HIS A 95 -10.59 -2.50 1.33
N GLY A 96 -11.89 -2.35 1.02
CA GLY A 96 -12.56 -1.07 0.92
C GLY A 96 -12.31 -0.32 -0.38
N PHE A 97 -12.85 0.88 -0.46
CA PHE A 97 -12.89 1.67 -1.69
C PHE A 97 -11.70 2.65 -1.83
N ALA A 98 -10.95 2.94 -0.78
CA ALA A 98 -9.91 3.97 -0.84
C ALA A 98 -8.84 3.67 -1.90
N ARG A 99 -8.42 2.40 -2.03
CA ARG A 99 -7.38 1.96 -2.98
C ARG A 99 -7.86 1.85 -4.44
N VAL A 100 -9.17 1.96 -4.68
CA VAL A 100 -9.78 1.90 -6.04
C VAL A 100 -10.51 3.19 -6.39
N THR A 101 -10.14 4.30 -5.76
CA THR A 101 -10.68 5.64 -6.02
C THR A 101 -9.54 6.57 -6.42
N ASN A 102 -9.78 7.48 -7.37
CA ASN A 102 -8.86 8.55 -7.66
C ASN A 102 -8.88 9.59 -6.54
N TRP A 103 -7.71 9.93 -6.00
CA TRP A 103 -7.53 10.96 -5.01
C TRP A 103 -7.07 12.25 -5.66
N THR A 104 -7.42 13.37 -5.05
CA THR A 104 -6.98 14.68 -5.50
C THR A 104 -5.62 15.02 -4.88
N LEU A 105 -4.65 15.40 -5.70
CA LEU A 105 -3.39 15.96 -5.21
C LEU A 105 -3.68 17.35 -4.61
N ALA A 106 -3.54 17.47 -3.29
CA ALA A 106 -3.76 18.72 -2.57
C ALA A 106 -2.52 19.62 -2.57
N SER A 107 -1.33 19.02 -2.50
CA SER A 107 -0.06 19.74 -2.61
C SER A 107 1.10 18.79 -2.92
N HIS A 108 2.13 19.34 -3.60
CA HIS A 108 3.40 18.68 -3.85
C HIS A 108 4.52 19.72 -3.71
N LYS A 109 5.59 19.34 -3.03
CA LYS A 109 6.79 20.17 -2.89
C LYS A 109 8.01 19.27 -2.70
N ASP A 110 8.98 19.35 -3.61
CA ASP A 110 10.27 18.71 -3.43
C ASP A 110 11.15 19.47 -2.42
N ALA A 111 11.97 18.73 -1.72
CA ALA A 111 12.97 19.29 -0.81
C ALA A 111 14.03 20.09 -1.60
N THR A 112 14.40 21.22 -1.04
CA THR A 112 15.49 22.06 -1.59
C THR A 112 16.80 21.89 -0.81
N ASP A 113 16.76 21.15 0.31
CA ASP A 113 17.90 20.86 1.17
C ASP A 113 17.82 19.42 1.71
N LYS A 114 18.94 18.92 2.27
CA LYS A 114 19.06 17.54 2.76
C LYS A 114 18.37 17.27 4.12
N LYS A 115 17.88 18.28 4.82
CA LYS A 115 17.28 18.16 6.15
C LYS A 115 15.77 18.01 6.09
N ASN A 116 15.14 18.65 5.10
CA ASN A 116 13.70 18.68 4.94
C ASN A 116 13.24 17.60 3.94
N PRO A 117 12.06 17.00 4.10
CA PRO A 117 11.53 16.02 3.17
C PRO A 117 10.91 16.66 1.94
N SER A 118 10.89 15.93 0.83
CA SER A 118 9.91 16.15 -0.23
C SER A 118 8.55 15.64 0.24
N VAL A 119 7.47 16.35 -0.07
CA VAL A 119 6.14 16.08 0.48
C VAL A 119 5.09 16.10 -0.62
N ALA A 120 4.24 15.06 -0.67
CA ALA A 120 3.00 15.06 -1.42
C ALA A 120 1.83 14.79 -0.48
N LYS A 121 0.69 15.47 -0.71
CA LYS A 121 -0.56 15.28 0.03
C LYS A 121 -1.69 15.02 -0.92
N PHE A 122 -2.44 13.97 -0.63
CA PHE A 122 -3.62 13.56 -1.38
C PHE A 122 -4.85 13.62 -0.49
N THR A 123 -6.00 13.93 -1.07
CA THR A 123 -7.28 13.99 -0.34
C THR A 123 -8.35 13.21 -1.08
N MET A 124 -9.25 12.61 -0.30
CA MET A 124 -10.48 11.97 -0.75
C MET A 124 -11.59 12.33 0.24
N ALA A 125 -12.80 12.56 -0.25
CA ALA A 125 -13.96 12.82 0.59
C ALA A 125 -15.11 11.87 0.23
N ALA A 126 -16.11 11.79 1.10
CA ALA A 126 -17.34 11.06 0.83
C ALA A 126 -17.98 11.56 -0.48
N SER A 127 -18.40 10.63 -1.32
CA SER A 127 -19.05 10.84 -2.61
C SER A 127 -20.37 10.07 -2.70
N ASN A 128 -21.14 10.26 -3.74
CA ASN A 128 -22.35 9.49 -3.93
C ASN A 128 -22.08 7.99 -3.99
N SER A 129 -20.99 7.56 -4.64
CA SER A 129 -20.59 6.15 -4.71
C SER A 129 -20.18 5.58 -3.36
N THR A 130 -19.41 6.32 -2.56
CA THR A 130 -19.00 5.85 -1.22
C THR A 130 -20.19 5.83 -0.25
N ARG A 131 -21.11 6.80 -0.32
CA ARG A 131 -22.33 6.82 0.51
C ARG A 131 -23.28 5.67 0.19
N ALA A 132 -23.34 5.23 -1.06
CA ALA A 132 -24.13 4.05 -1.44
C ALA A 132 -23.62 2.76 -0.77
N MET A 133 -22.30 2.65 -0.51
CA MET A 133 -21.67 1.52 0.17
C MET A 133 -21.63 1.71 1.70
N TRP A 134 -21.37 2.93 2.13
CA TRP A 134 -21.20 3.31 3.53
C TRP A 134 -21.75 4.73 3.74
N PRO A 135 -22.96 4.88 4.30
CA PRO A 135 -23.67 6.15 4.40
C PRO A 135 -23.10 7.06 5.51
N VAL A 136 -21.81 7.38 5.40
CA VAL A 136 -21.01 8.15 6.36
C VAL A 136 -20.31 9.29 5.65
N GLU A 137 -20.27 10.45 6.31
CA GLU A 137 -19.47 11.60 5.87
C GLU A 137 -18.07 11.52 6.46
N PHE A 138 -17.08 11.59 5.61
CA PHE A 138 -15.67 11.56 6.00
C PHE A 138 -14.80 12.35 5.04
N LYS A 139 -13.62 12.70 5.49
CA LYS A 139 -12.52 13.16 4.64
C LYS A 139 -11.27 12.37 4.98
N LEU A 140 -10.56 11.90 3.96
CA LEU A 140 -9.23 11.31 4.09
C LEU A 140 -8.17 12.31 3.62
N GLU A 141 -7.04 12.32 4.32
CA GLU A 141 -5.81 12.96 3.88
C GLU A 141 -4.69 11.92 3.97
N TYR A 142 -3.96 11.73 2.89
CA TYR A 142 -2.77 10.87 2.87
C TYR A 142 -1.55 11.71 2.53
N GLU A 143 -0.60 11.77 3.46
CA GLU A 143 0.64 12.52 3.34
C GLU A 143 1.80 11.54 3.14
N VAL A 144 2.63 11.79 2.12
CA VAL A 144 3.85 11.04 1.82
C VAL A 144 5.03 11.99 1.94
N LYS A 145 6.03 11.65 2.76
CA LYS A 145 7.26 12.39 2.99
C LYS A 145 8.47 11.53 2.65
N LEU A 146 9.28 12.00 1.72
CA LEU A 146 10.50 11.35 1.28
C LEU A 146 11.72 12.03 1.89
N TYR A 147 12.56 11.24 2.55
CA TYR A 147 13.90 11.60 3.04
C TYR A 147 14.95 10.73 2.33
N ALA A 148 16.24 10.92 2.65
CA ALA A 148 17.33 10.18 2.01
C ALA A 148 17.12 8.64 2.04
N ASN A 149 16.86 8.07 3.21
CA ASN A 149 16.69 6.61 3.38
C ASN A 149 15.43 6.26 4.19
N GLU A 150 14.45 7.17 4.19
CA GLU A 150 13.18 6.99 4.88
C GLU A 150 12.01 7.49 4.02
N LEU A 151 10.95 6.71 4.02
CA LEU A 151 9.63 7.11 3.54
C LEU A 151 8.68 7.16 4.74
N LYS A 152 8.06 8.32 4.97
CA LYS A 152 7.05 8.48 6.02
C LYS A 152 5.70 8.71 5.40
N THR A 153 4.71 7.99 5.86
CA THR A 153 3.33 8.14 5.42
C THR A 153 2.40 8.38 6.60
N ALA A 154 1.32 9.11 6.36
CA ALA A 154 0.30 9.35 7.36
C ALA A 154 -1.09 9.38 6.72
N LEU A 155 -1.93 8.43 7.07
CA LEU A 155 -3.34 8.42 6.72
C LEU A 155 -4.13 9.08 7.84
N ARG A 156 -4.82 10.19 7.52
CA ARG A 156 -5.73 10.88 8.43
C ARG A 156 -7.17 10.63 8.01
N VAL A 157 -7.97 10.13 8.94
CA VAL A 157 -9.42 9.93 8.78
C VAL A 157 -10.14 10.99 9.59
N HIS A 158 -10.76 11.96 8.93
CA HIS A 158 -11.58 12.99 9.57
C HIS A 158 -13.03 12.52 9.58
N ASN A 159 -13.60 12.33 10.76
CA ASN A 159 -15.02 12.07 10.89
C ASN A 159 -15.78 13.40 10.76
N THR A 160 -16.32 13.65 9.57
CA THR A 160 -17.16 14.82 9.28
C THR A 160 -18.65 14.50 9.40
N PHE A 161 -19.00 13.27 9.81
CA PHE A 161 -20.36 12.85 10.10
C PHE A 161 -20.80 13.34 11.49
N SER A 162 -22.11 13.47 11.70
CA SER A 162 -22.68 13.92 12.96
C SER A 162 -22.69 12.86 14.08
N GLN A 163 -22.32 11.61 13.74
CA GLN A 163 -22.29 10.47 14.66
C GLN A 163 -20.89 9.87 14.72
N PRO A 164 -20.56 9.10 15.76
CA PRO A 164 -19.36 8.27 15.76
C PRO A 164 -19.37 7.30 14.56
N ILE A 165 -18.19 7.04 14.01
CA ILE A 165 -17.98 6.06 12.94
C ILE A 165 -17.01 4.97 13.37
N GLU A 166 -17.10 3.81 12.71
CA GLU A 166 -16.19 2.68 12.93
C GLU A 166 -15.65 2.18 11.60
N PHE A 167 -14.34 1.96 11.52
CA PHE A 167 -13.68 1.54 10.30
C PHE A 167 -12.42 0.71 10.60
N HIS A 168 -11.89 0.05 9.58
CA HIS A 168 -10.51 -0.44 9.54
C HIS A 168 -9.66 0.51 8.71
N ALA A 169 -8.40 0.68 9.11
CA ALA A 169 -7.39 1.42 8.35
C ALA A 169 -6.07 0.65 8.37
N LEU A 170 -5.41 0.51 7.20
CA LEU A 170 -4.13 -0.17 7.11
C LEU A 170 -3.35 0.34 5.89
N LEU A 171 -2.03 0.34 5.99
CA LEU A 171 -1.09 0.59 4.91
C LEU A 171 -0.47 -0.74 4.50
N HIS A 172 -0.89 -1.24 3.33
CA HIS A 172 -0.58 -2.60 2.89
C HIS A 172 0.79 -2.67 2.20
N ASN A 173 1.86 -2.58 3.00
CA ASN A 173 3.22 -2.54 2.46
C ASN A 173 3.62 -3.88 1.83
N TYR A 174 3.98 -3.85 0.57
CA TYR A 174 4.70 -4.92 -0.10
C TYR A 174 6.19 -4.56 -0.13
N LEU A 175 7.01 -5.24 0.65
CA LEU A 175 8.46 -5.03 0.65
C LEU A 175 9.10 -5.93 -0.40
N TRP A 176 10.01 -5.38 -1.19
CA TRP A 176 10.85 -6.18 -2.08
C TRP A 176 11.89 -6.95 -1.29
N VAL A 177 12.01 -8.25 -1.56
CA VAL A 177 13.02 -9.13 -1.02
C VAL A 177 13.68 -9.93 -2.15
N ASP A 178 14.96 -10.25 -2.00
CA ASP A 178 15.71 -10.97 -3.02
C ASP A 178 15.23 -12.42 -3.14
N ASP A 179 14.96 -13.07 -1.99
CA ASP A 179 14.36 -14.39 -1.88
C ASP A 179 13.68 -14.57 -0.52
N ALA A 180 12.37 -14.67 -0.48
CA ALA A 180 11.61 -14.92 0.74
C ALA A 180 11.76 -16.37 1.25
N THR A 181 12.21 -17.29 0.41
CA THR A 181 12.46 -18.68 0.76
C THR A 181 13.77 -18.83 1.53
N ASN A 182 14.05 -20.00 2.08
CA ASN A 182 15.33 -20.31 2.72
C ASN A 182 15.78 -19.30 3.80
N LYS A 183 14.84 -18.70 4.53
CA LYS A 183 15.13 -17.65 5.53
C LYS A 183 15.80 -16.40 4.92
N GLY A 184 15.58 -16.12 3.64
CA GLY A 184 16.10 -14.95 2.96
C GLY A 184 15.47 -13.64 3.44
N VAL A 185 14.28 -13.71 4.07
CA VAL A 185 13.72 -12.60 4.84
C VAL A 185 13.33 -13.07 6.23
N GLN A 186 13.60 -12.23 7.24
CA GLN A 186 13.37 -12.52 8.65
C GLN A 186 12.67 -11.34 9.31
N VAL A 187 11.38 -11.50 9.63
CA VAL A 187 10.58 -10.49 10.33
C VAL A 187 10.69 -10.70 11.84
N SER A 188 10.89 -9.63 12.60
CA SER A 188 11.03 -9.65 14.05
C SER A 188 10.31 -8.49 14.74
N GLY A 189 10.13 -8.61 16.06
CA GLY A 189 9.44 -7.63 16.90
C GLY A 189 8.02 -8.05 17.27
N LEU A 190 7.61 -9.30 17.00
CA LEU A 190 6.24 -9.79 17.21
C LEU A 190 6.15 -10.92 18.27
N LYS A 191 7.26 -11.37 18.84
CA LYS A 191 7.24 -12.41 19.90
C LYS A 191 6.37 -11.99 21.08
N GLY A 192 5.50 -12.90 21.53
CA GLY A 192 4.55 -12.69 22.63
C GLY A 192 3.26 -11.97 22.22
N VAL A 193 3.11 -11.55 20.94
CA VAL A 193 1.92 -10.89 20.46
C VAL A 193 0.86 -11.91 20.03
N GLU A 194 -0.39 -11.69 20.42
CA GLU A 194 -1.52 -12.48 19.95
C GLU A 194 -1.83 -12.16 18.50
N TYR A 195 -2.12 -13.19 17.71
CA TYR A 195 -2.51 -13.04 16.32
C TYR A 195 -3.61 -14.00 15.90
N PHE A 196 -4.35 -13.61 14.89
CA PHE A 196 -5.25 -14.48 14.15
C PHE A 196 -4.55 -14.97 12.88
N ASP A 197 -4.35 -16.28 12.79
CA ASP A 197 -3.90 -16.96 11.57
C ASP A 197 -5.09 -17.14 10.64
N LYS A 198 -5.15 -16.37 9.54
CA LYS A 198 -6.26 -16.42 8.57
C LYS A 198 -6.20 -17.67 7.68
N VAL A 199 -5.05 -18.32 7.58
CA VAL A 199 -4.88 -19.57 6.82
C VAL A 199 -5.45 -20.74 7.63
N ALA A 200 -4.99 -20.90 8.87
CA ALA A 200 -5.44 -21.95 9.77
C ALA A 200 -6.80 -21.63 10.46
N LYS A 201 -7.22 -20.33 10.42
CA LYS A 201 -8.44 -19.81 11.08
C LYS A 201 -8.45 -20.02 12.60
N VAL A 202 -7.31 -19.79 13.23
CA VAL A 202 -7.12 -19.93 14.69
C VAL A 202 -6.45 -18.70 15.28
N ASN A 203 -6.73 -18.44 16.57
CA ASN A 203 -5.96 -17.51 17.37
C ASN A 203 -4.75 -18.22 17.97
N ALA A 204 -3.61 -17.53 18.00
CA ALA A 204 -2.38 -18.03 18.58
C ALA A 204 -1.55 -16.89 19.17
N THR A 205 -0.50 -17.24 19.90
CA THR A 205 0.52 -16.30 20.39
C THR A 205 1.83 -16.56 19.65
N GLU A 206 2.48 -15.53 19.15
CA GLU A 206 3.76 -15.66 18.47
C GLU A 206 4.87 -16.05 19.43
N THR A 207 5.45 -17.21 19.24
CA THR A 207 6.52 -17.74 20.11
C THR A 207 7.91 -17.58 19.51
N ARG A 208 8.00 -17.31 18.22
CA ARG A 208 9.26 -17.16 17.48
C ARG A 208 9.86 -15.77 17.70
N ASP A 209 11.17 -15.69 17.87
CA ASP A 209 11.90 -14.40 17.83
C ASP A 209 11.95 -13.83 16.41
N ILE A 210 11.97 -14.74 15.42
CA ILE A 210 12.08 -14.44 13.99
C ILE A 210 11.02 -15.23 13.24
N ILE A 211 10.25 -14.54 12.41
CA ILE A 211 9.30 -15.12 11.48
C ILE A 211 10.01 -15.22 10.12
N ALA A 212 10.22 -16.43 9.65
CA ALA A 212 10.69 -16.77 8.31
C ALA A 212 9.58 -17.55 7.58
N PHE A 213 9.59 -17.51 6.26
CA PHE A 213 8.52 -18.06 5.44
C PHE A 213 8.91 -19.45 4.89
N ALA A 214 8.02 -20.41 5.03
CA ALA A 214 8.14 -21.76 4.50
C ALA A 214 6.82 -22.26 3.89
N ASN A 215 5.76 -21.49 4.05
CA ASN A 215 4.41 -21.75 3.54
C ASN A 215 3.61 -20.45 3.51
N GLN A 216 2.37 -20.53 3.03
CA GLN A 216 1.43 -19.41 3.06
C GLN A 216 1.31 -18.86 4.49
N THR A 217 1.46 -17.55 4.62
CA THR A 217 1.35 -16.81 5.89
C THR A 217 0.37 -15.66 5.69
N ASP A 218 -0.63 -15.53 6.56
CA ASP A 218 -1.58 -14.41 6.60
C ASP A 218 -2.01 -14.21 8.06
N ASN A 219 -1.16 -13.49 8.81
CA ASN A 219 -1.29 -13.34 10.26
C ASN A 219 -1.60 -11.91 10.63
N VAL A 220 -2.68 -11.69 11.38
CA VAL A 220 -3.11 -10.39 11.92
C VAL A 220 -2.71 -10.32 13.39
N TYR A 221 -1.66 -9.57 13.71
CA TYR A 221 -1.13 -9.36 15.05
C TYR A 221 -1.83 -8.18 15.73
N SER A 222 -2.57 -8.45 16.81
CA SER A 222 -3.34 -7.45 17.54
C SER A 222 -2.45 -6.63 18.47
N ASN A 223 -2.64 -5.31 18.53
CA ASN A 223 -1.91 -4.40 19.40
C ASN A 223 -0.39 -4.62 19.33
N ALA A 224 0.13 -4.80 18.12
CA ALA A 224 1.52 -5.13 17.85
C ALA A 224 2.46 -3.97 18.24
N PRO A 225 3.71 -4.27 18.65
CA PRO A 225 4.71 -3.25 18.96
C PRO A 225 4.91 -2.21 17.85
N ASN A 226 5.28 -1.00 18.24
CA ASN A 226 5.39 0.14 17.31
C ASN A 226 6.61 0.05 16.37
N THR A 227 7.47 -0.94 16.53
CA THR A 227 8.66 -1.12 15.70
C THR A 227 8.80 -2.58 15.29
N LEU A 228 8.77 -2.81 13.99
CA LEU A 228 9.01 -4.11 13.37
C LEU A 228 10.25 -4.01 12.48
N LYS A 229 10.95 -5.13 12.29
CA LYS A 229 12.12 -5.18 11.41
C LYS A 229 12.00 -6.37 10.46
N ALA A 230 12.36 -6.14 9.21
CA ALA A 230 12.59 -7.17 8.22
C ALA A 230 14.08 -7.14 7.83
N VAL A 231 14.83 -8.17 8.23
CA VAL A 231 16.20 -8.39 7.77
C VAL A 231 16.12 -9.17 6.47
N ILE A 232 16.66 -8.62 5.40
CA ILE A 232 16.62 -9.18 4.05
C ILE A 232 18.03 -9.54 3.65
N LYS A 233 18.27 -10.81 3.35
CA LYS A 233 19.55 -11.30 2.82
C LYS A 233 19.68 -10.92 1.35
N GLY A 234 20.78 -10.29 1.01
CA GLY A 234 21.08 -9.95 -0.38
C GLY A 234 21.56 -11.17 -1.14
N VAL A 235 20.95 -11.46 -2.29
CA VAL A 235 21.47 -12.44 -3.24
C VAL A 235 22.47 -11.73 -4.14
N ASN A 236 23.76 -12.01 -3.95
CA ASN A 236 24.86 -11.27 -4.59
C ASN A 236 24.91 -9.76 -4.25
N ALA A 237 24.35 -9.38 -3.12
CA ALA A 237 24.26 -8.01 -2.62
C ALA A 237 24.45 -7.99 -1.10
N VAL A 238 24.55 -6.78 -0.53
CA VAL A 238 24.68 -6.60 0.92
C VAL A 238 23.33 -6.81 1.60
N ASP A 239 23.33 -7.53 2.73
CA ASP A 239 22.16 -7.67 3.59
C ASP A 239 21.66 -6.29 4.02
N ARG A 240 20.33 -6.14 4.05
CA ARG A 240 19.67 -4.89 4.42
C ARG A 240 18.60 -5.12 5.49
N THR A 241 18.39 -4.12 6.30
CA THR A 241 17.31 -4.10 7.29
C THR A 241 16.32 -3.01 6.95
N VAL A 242 15.07 -3.40 6.72
CA VAL A 242 13.94 -2.49 6.64
C VAL A 242 13.30 -2.42 8.03
N THR A 243 13.22 -1.21 8.59
CA THR A 243 12.55 -0.96 9.86
C THR A 243 11.25 -0.23 9.61
N ILE A 244 10.16 -0.78 10.10
CA ILE A 244 8.83 -0.17 10.04
C ILE A 244 8.47 0.33 11.44
N LYS A 245 8.32 1.65 11.57
CA LYS A 245 7.77 2.27 12.79
C LYS A 245 6.35 2.71 12.52
N LYS A 246 5.43 2.44 13.44
CA LYS A 246 4.02 2.77 13.31
C LYS A 246 3.48 3.43 14.57
N ALA A 247 2.46 4.27 14.41
CA ALA A 247 1.75 4.89 15.51
C ALA A 247 0.31 5.21 15.10
N GLY A 248 -0.62 5.03 16.03
CA GLY A 248 -2.00 5.49 15.92
C GLY A 248 -2.28 6.62 16.91
N SER A 249 -3.14 7.55 16.54
CA SER A 249 -3.63 8.57 17.47
C SER A 249 -4.99 9.11 17.05
N ILE A 250 -5.76 9.59 18.03
CA ILE A 250 -7.00 10.34 17.81
C ILE A 250 -6.81 11.73 18.36
N SER A 251 -7.20 12.73 17.58
CA SER A 251 -7.19 14.14 17.99
C SER A 251 -8.52 14.81 17.64
N GLY A 252 -8.89 15.82 18.41
CA GLY A 252 -10.02 16.68 18.15
C GLY A 252 -9.62 18.15 18.10
N PRO A 253 -10.54 19.07 17.79
CA PRO A 253 -10.27 20.50 17.82
C PRO A 253 -9.69 20.93 19.17
N GLY A 254 -8.49 21.53 19.14
CA GLY A 254 -7.82 22.06 20.35
C GLY A 254 -7.21 21.01 21.30
N SER A 255 -7.22 19.70 20.93
CA SER A 255 -6.63 18.65 21.77
C SER A 255 -5.28 18.15 21.22
N LYS A 256 -4.35 17.83 22.14
CA LYS A 256 -3.18 17.00 21.80
C LYS A 256 -3.69 15.59 21.54
N GLY A 257 -3.24 14.96 20.44
CA GLY A 257 -3.68 13.62 20.09
C GLY A 257 -3.43 12.59 21.20
N VAL A 258 -4.41 11.71 21.44
CA VAL A 258 -4.30 10.56 22.34
C VAL A 258 -3.81 9.37 21.50
N LYS A 259 -2.76 8.68 21.96
CA LYS A 259 -2.25 7.47 21.31
C LYS A 259 -3.30 6.37 21.33
N THR A 260 -3.37 5.61 20.24
CA THR A 260 -4.21 4.43 20.12
C THR A 260 -3.35 3.23 19.79
N GLU A 261 -3.86 2.04 20.08
CA GLU A 261 -3.25 0.79 19.67
C GLU A 261 -3.23 0.67 18.15
N THR A 262 -2.21 -0.02 17.65
CA THR A 262 -2.07 -0.38 16.24
C THR A 262 -1.70 -1.84 16.07
N ASP A 263 -2.20 -2.44 15.01
CA ASP A 263 -1.96 -3.83 14.64
C ASP A 263 -0.83 -3.92 13.63
N ALA A 264 -0.42 -5.16 13.33
CA ALA A 264 0.45 -5.47 12.20
C ALA A 264 -0.10 -6.68 11.45
N VAL A 265 0.04 -6.70 10.13
CA VAL A 265 -0.19 -7.90 9.33
C VAL A 265 1.14 -8.36 8.75
N VAL A 266 1.38 -9.68 8.80
CA VAL A 266 2.51 -10.32 8.10
C VAL A 266 1.92 -11.29 7.10
N TRP A 267 2.21 -11.06 5.81
CA TRP A 267 1.62 -11.84 4.73
C TRP A 267 2.64 -12.20 3.65
N ASN A 268 2.54 -13.45 3.18
CA ASN A 268 3.12 -13.93 1.94
C ASN A 268 2.18 -15.00 1.37
N PRO A 269 1.75 -14.90 0.09
CA PRO A 269 0.79 -15.84 -0.50
C PRO A 269 1.34 -17.26 -0.63
N TRP A 270 2.64 -17.41 -0.75
CA TRP A 270 3.30 -18.66 -1.13
C TRP A 270 2.83 -19.18 -2.49
N ALA A 271 3.32 -20.34 -2.94
CA ALA A 271 3.17 -20.81 -4.31
C ALA A 271 1.72 -21.03 -4.73
N ASP A 272 0.93 -21.76 -3.94
CA ASP A 272 -0.43 -22.14 -4.36
C ASP A 272 -1.38 -20.94 -4.39
N ARG A 273 -1.28 -20.04 -3.43
CA ARG A 273 -2.09 -18.82 -3.42
C ARG A 273 -1.63 -17.83 -4.49
N ALA A 274 -0.33 -17.73 -4.77
CA ALA A 274 0.19 -16.90 -5.86
C ALA A 274 -0.43 -17.30 -7.20
N LYS A 275 -0.40 -18.59 -7.54
CA LYS A 275 -1.01 -19.14 -8.77
C LYS A 275 -2.53 -18.92 -8.88
N ALA A 276 -3.20 -18.73 -7.75
CA ALA A 276 -4.65 -18.49 -7.72
C ALA A 276 -5.01 -16.99 -7.79
N MET A 277 -4.05 -16.11 -8.02
CA MET A 277 -4.24 -14.66 -8.08
C MET A 277 -3.92 -14.17 -9.49
N ASP A 278 -4.91 -13.65 -10.22
CA ASP A 278 -4.78 -13.20 -11.60
C ASP A 278 -3.90 -11.93 -11.75
N ASP A 279 -3.70 -11.19 -10.65
CA ASP A 279 -2.93 -9.93 -10.58
C ASP A 279 -1.56 -10.10 -9.91
N PHE A 280 -1.07 -11.35 -9.79
CA PHE A 280 0.19 -11.68 -9.13
C PHE A 280 0.91 -12.82 -9.84
N GLY A 281 2.18 -12.65 -10.17
CA GLY A 281 2.95 -13.70 -10.87
C GLY A 281 3.18 -14.94 -9.99
N ASP A 282 3.08 -16.13 -10.59
CA ASP A 282 3.14 -17.43 -9.92
C ASP A 282 4.36 -17.60 -9.00
N GLU A 283 5.50 -17.04 -9.39
CA GLU A 283 6.77 -17.15 -8.66
C GLU A 283 7.12 -15.88 -7.86
N GLU A 284 6.34 -14.82 -7.96
CA GLU A 284 6.63 -13.53 -7.33
C GLU A 284 6.53 -13.56 -5.80
N TYR A 285 5.87 -14.57 -5.22
CA TYR A 285 5.87 -14.78 -3.78
C TYR A 285 7.28 -14.90 -3.17
N LYS A 286 8.27 -15.27 -3.98
CA LYS A 286 9.68 -15.34 -3.59
C LYS A 286 10.30 -13.95 -3.40
N ASN A 287 9.76 -12.94 -4.07
CA ASN A 287 10.34 -11.61 -4.13
C ASN A 287 9.59 -10.56 -3.29
N MET A 288 8.70 -10.99 -2.42
CA MET A 288 8.00 -10.06 -1.55
C MET A 288 7.71 -10.63 -0.15
N VAL A 289 7.54 -9.71 0.77
CA VAL A 289 6.86 -9.92 2.04
C VAL A 289 6.01 -8.69 2.36
N ALA A 290 4.79 -8.89 2.83
CA ALA A 290 4.00 -7.78 3.36
C ALA A 290 4.20 -7.70 4.88
N VAL A 291 4.51 -6.48 5.36
CA VAL A 291 4.57 -6.13 6.78
C VAL A 291 3.81 -4.82 6.93
N GLU A 292 2.58 -4.92 7.42
CA GLU A 292 1.55 -3.92 7.21
C GLU A 292 1.11 -3.28 8.53
N PRO A 293 1.35 -1.98 8.76
CA PRO A 293 0.78 -1.27 9.92
C PRO A 293 -0.69 -0.95 9.70
N GLY A 294 -1.51 -1.15 10.74
CA GLY A 294 -2.93 -0.85 10.65
C GLY A 294 -3.67 -0.85 11.98
N ARG A 295 -4.98 -0.75 11.88
CA ARG A 295 -5.94 -1.06 12.94
C ARG A 295 -7.04 -1.90 12.29
N VAL A 296 -6.91 -3.23 12.37
CA VAL A 296 -7.70 -4.20 11.59
C VAL A 296 -8.13 -5.42 12.39
N SER A 297 -7.53 -5.69 13.55
CA SER A 297 -7.97 -6.75 14.48
C SER A 297 -9.33 -6.42 15.08
N VAL A 298 -9.60 -5.14 15.27
CA VAL A 298 -10.90 -4.56 15.64
C VAL A 298 -11.11 -3.26 14.87
N LYS A 299 -12.36 -2.84 14.70
CA LYS A 299 -12.66 -1.55 14.11
C LYS A 299 -12.20 -0.41 15.02
N GLN A 300 -11.65 0.63 14.42
CA GLN A 300 -11.33 1.88 15.07
C GLN A 300 -12.59 2.71 15.21
N ALA A 301 -13.04 2.92 16.43
CA ALA A 301 -14.11 3.88 16.72
C ALA A 301 -13.55 5.31 16.68
N LEU A 302 -14.29 6.24 16.07
CA LEU A 302 -13.90 7.64 15.93
C LEU A 302 -15.11 8.54 16.19
N PRO A 303 -15.14 9.31 17.30
CA PRO A 303 -16.21 10.26 17.59
C PRO A 303 -16.39 11.32 16.51
N ALA A 304 -17.59 11.91 16.42
CA ALA A 304 -17.87 13.00 15.51
C ALA A 304 -16.92 14.18 15.69
N GLY A 305 -16.47 14.77 14.59
CA GLY A 305 -15.55 15.91 14.56
C GLY A 305 -14.10 15.58 14.94
N GLN A 306 -13.76 14.32 15.22
CA GLN A 306 -12.39 13.91 15.53
C GLN A 306 -11.65 13.36 14.31
N THR A 307 -10.33 13.28 14.43
CA THR A 307 -9.42 12.77 13.42
C THR A 307 -8.60 11.62 13.98
N TYR A 308 -8.68 10.46 13.34
CA TYR A 308 -7.73 9.36 13.54
C TYR A 308 -6.55 9.53 12.60
N THR A 309 -5.34 9.29 13.09
CA THR A 309 -4.12 9.30 12.28
C THR A 309 -3.39 7.98 12.45
N LEU A 310 -3.17 7.27 11.35
CA LEU A 310 -2.25 6.14 11.25
C LEU A 310 -0.96 6.64 10.59
N GLN A 311 0.15 6.57 11.32
CA GLN A 311 1.47 6.98 10.85
C GLN A 311 2.37 5.78 10.64
N GLU A 312 3.22 5.89 9.63
CA GLU A 312 4.25 4.92 9.34
C GLU A 312 5.57 5.61 8.97
N THR A 313 6.68 4.95 9.27
CA THR A 313 8.01 5.24 8.74
C THR A 313 8.65 3.94 8.29
N ILE A 314 8.94 3.84 7.00
CA ILE A 314 9.78 2.79 6.41
C ILE A 314 11.18 3.36 6.30
N SER A 315 12.14 2.79 7.01
CA SER A 315 13.56 3.17 6.91
C SER A 315 14.40 1.96 6.53
N ILE A 316 15.43 2.20 5.70
CA ILE A 316 16.32 1.15 5.21
C ILE A 316 17.77 1.48 5.56
N ALA A 317 18.51 0.45 5.97
CA ALA A 317 19.92 0.50 6.24
C ALA A 317 20.61 -0.82 5.86
N LYS A 318 21.95 -0.77 5.62
CA LYS A 318 22.75 -1.99 5.55
C LYS A 318 22.67 -2.72 6.88
N THR A 319 22.48 -4.03 6.86
CA THR A 319 22.51 -4.83 8.10
C THR A 319 23.89 -4.75 8.71
N LYS A 320 23.97 -4.37 9.97
CA LYS A 320 25.24 -4.45 10.72
C LYS A 320 25.55 -5.92 10.97
N GLN A 321 26.71 -6.35 10.60
CA GLN A 321 27.27 -7.66 10.93
C GLN A 321 27.54 -7.75 12.42
#